data_a59fcc2b3ac000256c3171ab5a5b412d
#
_entry.id   a59fcc2b3ac000256c3171ab5a5b412d
#
_cell.length_a   1.000
_cell.length_b   1.000
_cell.length_c   1.000
_cell.angle_alpha   90.00
_cell.angle_beta   90.00
_cell.angle_gamma   90.00
#
_symmetry.space_group_name_H-M   'P 1'
#
loop_
_entity.id
_entity.type
_entity.pdbx_description
1 polymer ?
#
loop_
_entity_poly.entity_id
_entity_poly.type
_entity_poly.pdbx_seq_one_letter_code
_entity_poly.pdbx_strand_id
1 'polypeptide(L)'
;MNRRSPAFTARLIFTGVALASGGIAFYVPLLLSTVGLAHSGAWAAGILFGTNLGRLAGSHLASRHGVFTQRRGAIVGNILLEGAALFSMAFIAAPAGLVAVATLAGLGSGLSFPGMKNALMRLQGMDSARLFAGLSLALRLGMAMGYLAGALVGASHLVAVFSVLLAMFVGYAAFMDLAMRGIEAADVDVPQAPIAVGSTPGAAADVPAVAPPSDMTAMLLMNAAFWFLTIQPTVTMSLYVPRYVPGLAVSTTYWVTTVTVLLLQMRVTRLPRGAAGHRLFLAIGIVCMAASFATMALAGSHVAPVLVAAVLLALSQVFYSPSLDVLVTGDARARGLDLGKTMARQLFWQNLGMMSGSLFAGALFDQALRLGTPSLGWSVPATASMALLAAWALGMRGKRN
;
A
#
# COMPACT_ATOMS: atom_id res chain seq x y z
N MET A 1 -0.31 -25.75 -28.73
CA MET A 1 0.18 -24.59 -27.97
C MET A 1 1.01 -25.09 -26.80
N ASN A 2 2.28 -24.65 -26.67
CA ASN A 2 3.14 -25.08 -25.57
C ASN A 2 2.56 -24.63 -24.22
N ARG A 3 2.23 -25.59 -23.34
CA ARG A 3 1.79 -25.30 -21.95
C ARG A 3 2.90 -24.53 -21.24
N ARG A 4 2.64 -23.29 -20.93
CA ARG A 4 3.58 -22.49 -20.12
C ARG A 4 3.55 -23.03 -18.69
N SER A 5 4.72 -23.16 -18.06
CA SER A 5 4.78 -23.62 -16.68
C SER A 5 4.10 -22.60 -15.74
N PRO A 6 3.41 -23.05 -14.67
CA PRO A 6 2.82 -22.14 -13.68
C PRO A 6 3.82 -21.13 -13.11
N ALA A 7 5.08 -21.54 -12.94
CA ALA A 7 6.15 -20.67 -12.48
C ALA A 7 6.47 -19.54 -13.47
N PHE A 8 6.43 -19.82 -14.79
CA PHE A 8 6.62 -18.80 -15.80
C PHE A 8 5.46 -17.79 -15.81
N THR A 9 4.23 -18.29 -15.69
CA THR A 9 3.03 -17.44 -15.61
C THR A 9 3.07 -16.53 -14.37
N ALA A 10 3.47 -17.05 -13.20
CA ALA A 10 3.67 -16.25 -12.00
C ALA A 10 4.73 -15.15 -12.20
N ARG A 11 5.86 -15.47 -12.86
CA ARG A 11 6.91 -14.48 -13.17
C ARG A 11 6.39 -13.34 -14.06
N LEU A 12 5.56 -13.64 -15.06
CA LEU A 12 4.94 -12.60 -15.91
C LEU A 12 4.09 -11.64 -15.06
N ILE A 13 3.26 -12.16 -14.16
CA ILE A 13 2.43 -11.34 -13.26
C ILE A 13 3.34 -10.50 -12.35
N PHE A 14 4.35 -11.09 -11.74
CA PHE A 14 5.27 -10.37 -10.84
C PHE A 14 6.04 -9.26 -11.57
N THR A 15 6.51 -9.51 -12.79
CA THR A 15 7.18 -8.49 -13.61
C THR A 15 6.23 -7.35 -13.95
N GLY A 16 5.00 -7.65 -14.37
CA GLY A 16 3.99 -6.63 -14.65
C GLY A 16 3.67 -5.78 -13.42
N VAL A 17 3.49 -6.41 -12.26
CA VAL A 17 3.23 -5.70 -10.99
C VAL A 17 4.43 -4.86 -10.57
N ALA A 18 5.66 -5.34 -10.76
CA ALA A 18 6.86 -4.55 -10.48
C ALA A 18 6.95 -3.30 -11.37
N LEU A 19 6.60 -3.42 -12.66
CA LEU A 19 6.54 -2.26 -13.56
C LEU A 19 5.48 -1.26 -13.08
N ALA A 20 4.25 -1.70 -12.82
CA ALA A 20 3.17 -0.81 -12.38
C ALA A 20 3.51 -0.08 -11.06
N SER A 21 3.99 -0.83 -10.07
CA SER A 21 4.38 -0.25 -8.78
C SER A 21 5.58 0.68 -8.89
N GLY A 22 6.53 0.37 -9.78
CA GLY A 22 7.66 1.24 -10.12
C GLY A 22 7.19 2.55 -10.76
N GLY A 23 6.28 2.47 -11.72
CA GLY A 23 5.68 3.63 -12.34
C GLY A 23 4.98 4.54 -11.33
N ILE A 24 4.14 3.98 -10.45
CA ILE A 24 3.46 4.75 -9.41
C ILE A 24 4.48 5.41 -8.47
N ALA A 25 5.49 4.67 -8.02
CA ALA A 25 6.52 5.19 -7.13
C ALA A 25 7.39 6.27 -7.79
N PHE A 26 7.55 6.20 -9.12
CA PHE A 26 8.29 7.19 -9.88
C PHE A 26 7.63 8.57 -9.88
N TYR A 27 6.32 8.63 -10.11
CA TYR A 27 5.63 9.91 -10.30
C TYR A 27 5.02 10.52 -9.03
N VAL A 28 4.58 9.70 -8.06
CA VAL A 28 3.81 10.19 -6.90
C VAL A 28 4.54 11.28 -6.11
N PRO A 29 5.80 11.11 -5.69
CA PRO A 29 6.50 12.16 -4.95
C PRO A 29 6.67 13.45 -5.78
N LEU A 30 6.95 13.31 -7.08
CA LEU A 30 7.15 14.44 -7.99
C LEU A 30 5.85 15.22 -8.20
N LEU A 31 4.74 14.53 -8.46
CA LEU A 31 3.44 15.17 -8.64
C LEU A 31 2.96 15.87 -7.36
N LEU A 32 3.05 15.20 -6.22
CA LEU A 32 2.60 15.77 -4.95
C LEU A 32 3.42 17.00 -4.57
N SER A 33 4.74 16.99 -4.77
CA SER A 33 5.59 18.14 -4.52
C SER A 33 5.27 19.30 -5.46
N THR A 34 5.10 19.02 -6.77
CA THR A 34 4.79 20.04 -7.78
C THR A 34 3.44 20.72 -7.51
N VAL A 35 2.38 19.92 -7.25
CA VAL A 35 1.04 20.45 -6.97
C VAL A 35 1.01 21.19 -5.63
N GLY A 36 1.70 20.67 -4.61
CA GLY A 36 1.78 21.30 -3.29
C GLY A 36 2.54 22.62 -3.31
N LEU A 37 3.56 22.76 -4.15
CA LEU A 37 4.31 24.01 -4.33
C LEU A 37 3.52 25.04 -5.17
N ALA A 38 2.86 24.58 -6.23
CA ALA A 38 2.12 25.44 -7.16
C ALA A 38 0.77 25.92 -6.61
N HIS A 39 0.10 25.11 -5.79
CA HIS A 39 -1.26 25.38 -5.32
C HIS A 39 -1.37 25.33 -3.78
N SER A 40 -1.52 24.13 -3.21
CA SER A 40 -1.60 23.92 -1.76
C SER A 40 -1.39 22.46 -1.37
N GLY A 41 -1.09 22.22 -0.09
CA GLY A 41 -1.01 20.87 0.47
C GLY A 41 -2.34 20.14 0.44
N ALA A 42 -3.46 20.85 0.58
CA ALA A 42 -4.80 20.28 0.47
C ALA A 42 -5.07 19.69 -0.93
N TRP A 43 -4.63 20.34 -2.01
CA TRP A 43 -4.77 19.80 -3.36
C TRP A 43 -3.85 18.59 -3.61
N ALA A 44 -2.61 18.62 -3.12
CA ALA A 44 -1.72 17.47 -3.19
C ALA A 44 -2.32 16.26 -2.42
N ALA A 45 -2.87 16.50 -1.24
CA ALA A 45 -3.59 15.50 -0.46
C ALA A 45 -4.87 15.01 -1.17
N GLY A 46 -5.57 15.90 -1.85
CA GLY A 46 -6.77 15.60 -2.64
C GLY A 46 -6.52 14.57 -3.75
N ILE A 47 -5.34 14.58 -4.37
CA ILE A 47 -4.95 13.57 -5.38
C ILE A 47 -4.89 12.17 -4.74
N LEU A 48 -4.26 12.03 -3.58
CA LEU A 48 -4.20 10.74 -2.86
C LEU A 48 -5.58 10.33 -2.35
N PHE A 49 -6.37 11.26 -1.86
CA PHE A 49 -7.77 11.01 -1.47
C PHE A 49 -8.56 10.46 -2.66
N GLY A 50 -8.51 11.13 -3.81
CA GLY A 50 -9.19 10.68 -5.03
C GLY A 50 -8.74 9.29 -5.46
N THR A 51 -7.42 9.03 -5.47
CA THR A 51 -6.88 7.71 -5.79
C THR A 51 -7.43 6.63 -4.85
N ASN A 52 -7.44 6.87 -3.54
CA ASN A 52 -7.94 5.89 -2.56
C ASN A 52 -9.47 5.73 -2.63
N LEU A 53 -10.21 6.80 -2.91
CA LEU A 53 -11.65 6.76 -3.15
C LEU A 53 -11.97 5.91 -4.39
N GLY A 54 -11.25 6.13 -5.49
CA GLY A 54 -11.37 5.32 -6.70
C GLY A 54 -11.07 3.85 -6.45
N ARG A 55 -9.99 3.53 -5.73
CA ARG A 55 -9.65 2.15 -5.33
C ARG A 55 -10.74 1.50 -4.50
N LEU A 56 -11.31 2.23 -3.55
CA LEU A 56 -12.40 1.74 -2.71
C LEU A 56 -13.64 1.42 -3.54
N ALA A 57 -14.04 2.34 -4.44
CA ALA A 57 -15.16 2.14 -5.34
C ALA A 57 -14.91 0.97 -6.31
N GLY A 58 -13.72 0.89 -6.93
CA GLY A 58 -13.34 -0.18 -7.84
C GLY A 58 -13.33 -1.55 -7.19
N SER A 59 -12.74 -1.67 -6.00
CA SER A 59 -12.72 -2.93 -5.26
C SER A 59 -14.13 -3.37 -4.82
N HIS A 60 -15.01 -2.42 -4.46
CA HIS A 60 -16.41 -2.69 -4.16
C HIS A 60 -17.16 -3.22 -5.40
N LEU A 61 -17.00 -2.57 -6.56
CA LEU A 61 -17.59 -3.03 -7.82
C LEU A 61 -17.05 -4.41 -8.22
N ALA A 62 -15.74 -4.63 -8.09
CA ALA A 62 -15.11 -5.91 -8.38
C ALA A 62 -15.64 -7.03 -7.47
N SER A 63 -15.95 -6.74 -6.20
CA SER A 63 -16.51 -7.72 -5.26
C SER A 63 -17.97 -8.10 -5.60
N ARG A 64 -18.73 -7.18 -6.22
CA ARG A 64 -20.12 -7.43 -6.64
C ARG A 64 -20.23 -8.10 -8.00
N HIS A 65 -19.31 -7.79 -8.90
CA HIS A 65 -19.37 -8.24 -10.30
C HIS A 65 -18.13 -9.04 -10.67
N GLY A 66 -18.24 -10.37 -10.66
CA GLY A 66 -17.14 -11.30 -10.96
C GLY A 66 -16.50 -11.12 -12.34
N VAL A 67 -17.18 -10.44 -13.27
CA VAL A 67 -16.63 -10.10 -14.61
C VAL A 67 -15.28 -9.37 -14.50
N PHE A 68 -15.15 -8.43 -13.57
CA PHE A 68 -13.91 -7.64 -13.38
C PHE A 68 -12.74 -8.47 -12.84
N THR A 69 -13.02 -9.57 -12.15
CA THR A 69 -11.99 -10.41 -11.52
C THR A 69 -11.68 -11.69 -12.31
N GLN A 70 -12.52 -12.04 -13.29
CA GLN A 70 -12.41 -13.32 -14.01
C GLN A 70 -12.07 -13.14 -15.48
N ARG A 71 -12.66 -12.12 -16.15
CA ARG A 71 -12.46 -11.92 -17.59
C ARG A 71 -11.15 -11.23 -17.89
N ARG A 72 -10.31 -11.85 -18.72
CA ARG A 72 -9.03 -11.32 -19.19
C ARG A 72 -9.15 -9.89 -19.72
N GLY A 73 -10.09 -9.66 -20.66
CA GLY A 73 -10.27 -8.33 -21.26
C GLY A 73 -10.64 -7.24 -20.26
N ALA A 74 -11.43 -7.56 -19.22
CA ALA A 74 -11.77 -6.62 -18.17
C ALA A 74 -10.53 -6.27 -17.29
N ILE A 75 -9.75 -7.27 -16.90
CA ILE A 75 -8.54 -7.04 -16.09
C ILE A 75 -7.53 -6.18 -16.87
N VAL A 76 -7.24 -6.55 -18.12
CA VAL A 76 -6.31 -5.81 -18.99
C VAL A 76 -6.83 -4.40 -19.30
N GLY A 77 -8.12 -4.25 -19.61
CA GLY A 77 -8.74 -2.95 -19.86
C GLY A 77 -8.67 -2.02 -18.65
N ASN A 78 -8.86 -2.54 -17.42
CA ASN A 78 -8.76 -1.75 -16.19
C ASN A 78 -7.31 -1.32 -15.89
N ILE A 79 -6.31 -2.15 -16.23
CA ILE A 79 -4.88 -1.76 -16.14
C ILE A 79 -4.58 -0.63 -17.12
N LEU A 80 -5.07 -0.73 -18.36
CA LEU A 80 -4.88 0.33 -19.36
C LEU A 80 -5.63 1.60 -18.98
N LEU A 81 -6.83 1.50 -18.40
CA LEU A 81 -7.58 2.63 -17.85
C LEU A 81 -6.78 3.36 -16.78
N GLU A 82 -6.16 2.64 -15.84
CA GLU A 82 -5.27 3.21 -14.82
C GLU A 82 -4.10 3.95 -15.46
N GLY A 83 -3.38 3.31 -16.39
CA GLY A 83 -2.24 3.90 -17.08
C GLY A 83 -2.62 5.14 -17.91
N ALA A 84 -3.73 5.09 -18.64
CA ALA A 84 -4.22 6.23 -19.46
C ALA A 84 -4.68 7.39 -18.57
N ALA A 85 -5.38 7.11 -17.48
CA ALA A 85 -5.77 8.13 -16.52
C ALA A 85 -4.54 8.81 -15.90
N LEU A 86 -3.54 8.05 -15.47
CA LEU A 86 -2.30 8.61 -14.96
C LEU A 86 -1.56 9.44 -16.00
N PHE A 87 -1.45 8.96 -17.24
CA PHE A 87 -0.83 9.72 -18.32
C PHE A 87 -1.53 11.05 -18.61
N SER A 88 -2.86 11.09 -18.54
CA SER A 88 -3.63 12.32 -18.76
C SER A 88 -3.35 13.42 -17.74
N MET A 89 -2.82 13.07 -16.54
CA MET A 89 -2.40 14.06 -15.54
C MET A 89 -1.30 15.02 -16.08
N ALA A 90 -0.49 14.58 -17.02
CA ALA A 90 0.55 15.41 -17.64
C ALA A 90 0.01 16.66 -18.36
N PHE A 91 -1.27 16.64 -18.74
CA PHE A 91 -1.93 17.67 -19.54
C PHE A 91 -2.96 18.49 -18.75
N ILE A 92 -3.14 18.20 -17.48
CA ILE A 92 -4.15 18.83 -16.62
C ILE A 92 -3.46 19.79 -15.65
N ALA A 93 -3.72 21.08 -15.84
CA ALA A 93 -3.22 22.11 -14.93
C ALA A 93 -4.13 22.36 -13.72
N ALA A 94 -5.45 22.15 -13.88
CA ALA A 94 -6.43 22.40 -12.83
C ALA A 94 -6.36 21.34 -11.72
N PRO A 95 -6.16 21.71 -10.44
CA PRO A 95 -6.04 20.75 -9.34
C PRO A 95 -7.25 19.84 -9.18
N ALA A 96 -8.46 20.38 -9.37
CA ALA A 96 -9.70 19.59 -9.34
C ALA A 96 -9.72 18.51 -10.45
N GLY A 97 -9.21 18.83 -11.64
CA GLY A 97 -9.05 17.88 -12.74
C GLY A 97 -8.06 16.76 -12.38
N LEU A 98 -6.95 17.11 -11.72
CA LEU A 98 -5.98 16.11 -11.24
C LEU A 98 -6.62 15.15 -10.21
N VAL A 99 -7.43 15.65 -9.28
CA VAL A 99 -8.17 14.82 -8.31
C VAL A 99 -9.16 13.90 -9.01
N ALA A 100 -9.92 14.41 -10.00
CA ALA A 100 -10.89 13.61 -10.75
C ALA A 100 -10.20 12.46 -11.52
N VAL A 101 -9.10 12.76 -12.20
CA VAL A 101 -8.33 11.77 -12.95
C VAL A 101 -7.60 10.79 -12.02
N ALA A 102 -7.12 11.25 -10.86
CA ALA A 102 -6.58 10.37 -9.82
C ALA A 102 -7.64 9.38 -9.30
N THR A 103 -8.90 9.84 -9.18
CA THR A 103 -10.02 8.96 -8.82
C THR A 103 -10.27 7.90 -9.90
N LEU A 104 -10.21 8.29 -11.17
CA LEU A 104 -10.34 7.37 -12.29
C LEU A 104 -9.19 6.35 -12.35
N ALA A 105 -7.96 6.78 -12.12
CA ALA A 105 -6.80 5.89 -12.01
C ALA A 105 -6.97 4.91 -10.84
N GLY A 106 -7.39 5.41 -9.70
CA GLY A 106 -7.72 4.59 -8.53
C GLY A 106 -8.81 3.57 -8.81
N LEU A 107 -9.84 3.93 -9.58
CA LEU A 107 -10.91 3.02 -9.99
C LEU A 107 -10.35 1.87 -10.84
N GLY A 108 -9.51 2.16 -11.84
CA GLY A 108 -8.82 1.16 -12.66
C GLY A 108 -8.01 0.18 -11.80
N SER A 109 -7.23 0.71 -10.86
CA SER A 109 -6.45 -0.07 -9.88
C SER A 109 -7.35 -0.96 -8.99
N GLY A 110 -8.43 -0.39 -8.45
CA GLY A 110 -9.38 -1.10 -7.60
C GLY A 110 -10.12 -2.23 -8.31
N LEU A 111 -10.35 -2.10 -9.60
CA LEU A 111 -10.97 -3.14 -10.44
C LEU A 111 -9.95 -4.21 -10.87
N SER A 112 -8.72 -3.83 -11.22
CA SER A 112 -7.70 -4.75 -11.76
C SER A 112 -7.00 -5.60 -10.69
N PHE A 113 -6.71 -5.01 -9.51
CA PHE A 113 -5.91 -5.67 -8.47
C PHE A 113 -6.53 -6.96 -7.89
N PRO A 114 -7.87 -7.03 -7.59
CA PRO A 114 -8.51 -8.28 -7.20
C PRO A 114 -8.44 -9.34 -8.30
N GLY A 115 -8.59 -8.95 -9.57
CA GLY A 115 -8.48 -9.86 -10.72
C GLY A 115 -7.07 -10.45 -10.85
N MET A 116 -6.04 -9.66 -10.66
CA MET A 116 -4.64 -10.11 -10.65
C MET A 116 -4.38 -11.11 -9.51
N LYS A 117 -4.87 -10.83 -8.29
CA LYS A 117 -4.78 -11.79 -7.17
C LYS A 117 -5.51 -13.09 -7.48
N ASN A 118 -6.71 -13.01 -8.07
CA ASN A 118 -7.46 -14.17 -8.48
C ASN A 118 -6.70 -15.00 -9.52
N ALA A 119 -6.06 -14.35 -10.51
CA ALA A 119 -5.22 -15.02 -11.50
C ALA A 119 -4.06 -15.81 -10.84
N LEU A 120 -3.40 -15.23 -9.81
CA LEU A 120 -2.37 -15.93 -9.06
C LEU A 120 -2.91 -17.16 -8.32
N MET A 121 -4.10 -17.08 -7.73
CA MET A 121 -4.73 -18.19 -7.01
C MET A 121 -5.14 -19.35 -7.92
N ARG A 122 -5.36 -19.09 -9.22
CA ARG A 122 -5.67 -20.13 -10.24
C ARG A 122 -4.45 -20.93 -10.69
N LEU A 123 -3.23 -20.52 -10.31
CA LEU A 123 -2.00 -21.25 -10.66
C LEU A 123 -1.88 -22.54 -9.84
N GLN A 124 -2.27 -23.66 -10.46
CA GLN A 124 -2.24 -24.98 -9.84
C GLN A 124 -0.81 -25.45 -9.55
N GLY A 125 -0.64 -26.20 -8.46
CA GLY A 125 0.65 -26.78 -8.07
C GLY A 125 1.66 -25.80 -7.45
N MET A 126 1.26 -24.55 -7.17
CA MET A 126 2.08 -23.58 -6.46
C MET A 126 1.49 -23.25 -5.08
N ASP A 127 2.36 -23.14 -4.09
CA ASP A 127 1.98 -22.72 -2.75
C ASP A 127 1.53 -21.24 -2.76
N SER A 128 0.31 -21.00 -2.29
CA SER A 128 -0.27 -19.65 -2.22
C SER A 128 0.56 -18.68 -1.37
N ALA A 129 1.17 -19.15 -0.28
CA ALA A 129 2.04 -18.33 0.55
C ALA A 129 3.27 -17.83 -0.22
N ARG A 130 3.88 -18.71 -1.05
CA ARG A 130 5.00 -18.33 -1.93
C ARG A 130 4.57 -17.35 -3.02
N LEU A 131 3.37 -17.52 -3.59
CA LEU A 131 2.84 -16.60 -4.59
C LEU A 131 2.62 -15.20 -4.01
N PHE A 132 2.01 -15.08 -2.83
CA PHE A 132 1.79 -13.79 -2.19
C PHE A 132 3.08 -13.15 -1.67
N ALA A 133 4.06 -13.96 -1.20
CA ALA A 133 5.39 -13.47 -0.86
C ALA A 133 6.11 -12.90 -2.10
N GLY A 134 6.04 -13.62 -3.24
CA GLY A 134 6.57 -13.16 -4.52
C GLY A 134 5.91 -11.87 -5.01
N LEU A 135 4.59 -11.76 -4.87
CA LEU A 135 3.84 -10.54 -5.19
C LEU A 135 4.29 -9.35 -4.33
N SER A 136 4.41 -9.55 -3.02
CA SER A 136 4.89 -8.50 -2.11
C SER A 136 6.31 -8.05 -2.44
N LEU A 137 7.18 -9.01 -2.77
CA LEU A 137 8.55 -8.71 -3.20
C LEU A 137 8.57 -7.91 -4.50
N ALA A 138 7.78 -8.32 -5.51
CA ALA A 138 7.68 -7.64 -6.80
C ALA A 138 7.19 -6.19 -6.64
N LEU A 139 6.14 -5.97 -5.83
CA LEU A 139 5.63 -4.64 -5.50
C LEU A 139 6.74 -3.75 -4.91
N ARG A 140 7.47 -4.23 -3.93
CA ARG A 140 8.51 -3.44 -3.24
C ARG A 140 9.75 -3.20 -4.08
N LEU A 141 10.18 -4.19 -4.88
CA LEU A 141 11.28 -4.00 -5.83
C LEU A 141 10.91 -2.95 -6.89
N GLY A 142 9.70 -3.03 -7.45
CA GLY A 142 9.20 -2.01 -8.37
C GLY A 142 9.20 -0.64 -7.72
N MET A 143 8.64 -0.49 -6.54
CA MET A 143 8.62 0.78 -5.80
C MET A 143 10.04 1.32 -5.53
N ALA A 144 10.98 0.49 -5.11
CA ALA A 144 12.37 0.91 -4.85
C ALA A 144 13.02 1.46 -6.13
N MET A 145 12.85 0.77 -7.26
CA MET A 145 13.38 1.22 -8.55
C MET A 145 12.69 2.50 -9.04
N GLY A 146 11.37 2.61 -8.85
CA GLY A 146 10.62 3.81 -9.22
C GLY A 146 11.04 5.05 -8.42
N TYR A 147 11.18 4.93 -7.10
CA TYR A 147 11.65 6.04 -6.26
C TYR A 147 13.10 6.44 -6.58
N LEU A 148 13.97 5.45 -6.87
CA LEU A 148 15.35 5.75 -7.30
C LEU A 148 15.34 6.52 -8.61
N ALA A 149 14.58 6.08 -9.61
CA ALA A 149 14.44 6.78 -10.89
C ALA A 149 13.87 8.20 -10.67
N GLY A 150 12.85 8.36 -9.81
CA GLY A 150 12.29 9.66 -9.46
C GLY A 150 13.28 10.61 -8.79
N ALA A 151 14.20 10.07 -7.98
CA ALA A 151 15.26 10.86 -7.36
C ALA A 151 16.30 11.39 -8.40
N LEU A 152 16.52 10.64 -9.48
CA LEU A 152 17.50 10.99 -10.53
C LEU A 152 16.93 11.97 -11.57
N VAL A 153 15.64 11.83 -11.91
CA VAL A 153 15.03 12.62 -13.03
C VAL A 153 14.58 14.02 -12.56
N GLY A 154 14.15 14.15 -11.32
CA GLY A 154 13.60 15.42 -10.82
C GLY A 154 12.25 15.80 -11.45
N ALA A 155 11.72 16.98 -11.10
CA ALA A 155 10.38 17.44 -11.50
C ALA A 155 10.31 18.19 -12.83
N SER A 156 11.44 18.44 -13.51
CA SER A 156 11.49 19.29 -14.69
C SER A 156 10.87 18.69 -15.97
N HIS A 157 10.63 17.37 -16.00
CA HIS A 157 10.21 16.64 -17.20
C HIS A 157 8.93 15.82 -16.97
N LEU A 158 7.88 16.40 -16.41
CA LEU A 158 6.64 15.68 -16.06
C LEU A 158 6.04 14.90 -17.23
N VAL A 159 6.00 15.47 -18.45
CA VAL A 159 5.45 14.76 -19.62
C VAL A 159 6.25 13.49 -19.92
N ALA A 160 7.59 13.55 -19.85
CA ALA A 160 8.44 12.38 -20.05
C ALA A 160 8.21 11.33 -18.94
N VAL A 161 8.08 11.77 -17.67
CA VAL A 161 7.76 10.90 -16.54
C VAL A 161 6.46 10.14 -16.77
N PHE A 162 5.40 10.84 -17.16
CA PHE A 162 4.09 10.23 -17.42
C PHE A 162 4.07 9.36 -18.68
N SER A 163 4.90 9.68 -19.70
CA SER A 163 5.05 8.81 -20.88
C SER A 163 5.72 7.48 -20.52
N VAL A 164 6.79 7.52 -19.71
CA VAL A 164 7.42 6.31 -19.18
C VAL A 164 6.45 5.51 -18.34
N LEU A 165 5.65 6.18 -17.50
CA LEU A 165 4.61 5.56 -16.70
C LEU A 165 3.58 4.82 -17.58
N LEU A 166 3.08 5.46 -18.63
CA LEU A 166 2.16 4.83 -19.58
C LEU A 166 2.79 3.58 -20.20
N ALA A 167 4.06 3.67 -20.66
CA ALA A 167 4.77 2.51 -21.21
C ALA A 167 4.89 1.36 -20.20
N MET A 168 5.13 1.65 -18.91
CA MET A 168 5.14 0.65 -17.83
C MET A 168 3.77 -0.02 -17.65
N PHE A 169 2.68 0.75 -17.71
CA PHE A 169 1.32 0.19 -17.60
C PHE A 169 0.91 -0.62 -18.85
N VAL A 170 1.32 -0.20 -20.04
CA VAL A 170 1.16 -1.00 -21.27
C VAL A 170 1.94 -2.31 -21.16
N GLY A 171 3.17 -2.27 -20.66
CA GLY A 171 3.96 -3.46 -20.37
C GLY A 171 3.28 -4.36 -19.34
N TYR A 172 2.75 -3.81 -18.26
CA TYR A 172 1.98 -4.56 -17.26
C TYR A 172 0.74 -5.22 -17.88
N ALA A 173 -0.03 -4.48 -18.69
CA ALA A 173 -1.20 -5.00 -19.39
C ALA A 173 -0.82 -6.16 -20.33
N ALA A 174 0.28 -6.04 -21.08
CA ALA A 174 0.79 -7.09 -21.96
C ALA A 174 1.23 -8.34 -21.20
N PHE A 175 1.98 -8.19 -20.08
CA PHE A 175 2.36 -9.33 -19.24
C PHE A 175 1.14 -10.01 -18.61
N MET A 176 0.16 -9.22 -18.17
CA MET A 176 -1.08 -9.76 -17.61
C MET A 176 -1.91 -10.49 -18.66
N ASP A 177 -2.02 -9.95 -19.88
CA ASP A 177 -2.69 -10.61 -21.00
C ASP A 177 -2.05 -11.96 -21.34
N LEU A 178 -0.70 -11.99 -21.41
CA LEU A 178 0.05 -13.22 -21.67
C LEU A 178 -0.11 -14.26 -20.55
N ALA A 179 -0.16 -13.81 -19.31
CA ALA A 179 -0.37 -14.67 -18.15
C ALA A 179 -1.78 -15.27 -18.16
N MET A 180 -2.80 -14.44 -18.40
CA MET A 180 -4.20 -14.89 -18.45
C MET A 180 -4.46 -15.88 -19.58
N ARG A 181 -3.87 -15.69 -20.77
CA ARG A 181 -3.92 -16.69 -21.86
C ARG A 181 -3.35 -18.03 -21.42
N GLY A 182 -2.27 -18.04 -20.64
CA GLY A 182 -1.69 -19.27 -20.11
C GLY A 182 -2.60 -19.97 -19.10
N ILE A 183 -3.30 -19.21 -18.27
CA ILE A 183 -4.26 -19.73 -17.29
C ILE A 183 -5.51 -20.29 -18.00
N GLU A 184 -6.09 -19.53 -18.93
CA GLU A 184 -7.27 -19.96 -19.71
C GLU A 184 -7.00 -21.25 -20.49
N ALA A 185 -5.82 -21.38 -21.10
CA ALA A 185 -5.42 -22.59 -21.81
C ALA A 185 -5.25 -23.81 -20.87
N ALA A 186 -4.86 -23.59 -19.62
CA ALA A 186 -4.74 -24.66 -18.63
C ALA A 186 -6.12 -25.10 -18.07
N ASP A 187 -7.08 -24.19 -17.95
CA ASP A 187 -8.43 -24.49 -17.43
C ASP A 187 -9.28 -25.30 -18.40
N VAL A 188 -9.06 -25.21 -19.71
CA VAL A 188 -9.82 -25.94 -20.73
C VAL A 188 -9.59 -27.45 -20.62
N ASP A 189 -8.46 -27.91 -20.11
CA ASP A 189 -8.07 -29.31 -20.03
C ASP A 189 -8.42 -30.02 -18.70
N VAL A 190 -8.99 -29.29 -17.74
CA VAL A 190 -9.42 -29.87 -16.45
C VAL A 190 -10.94 -30.01 -16.48
N PRO A 191 -11.50 -31.26 -16.41
CA PRO A 191 -12.93 -31.44 -16.19
C PRO A 191 -13.30 -30.62 -14.94
N GLN A 192 -14.21 -29.67 -15.09
CA GLN A 192 -14.68 -28.83 -13.97
C GLN A 192 -15.39 -29.74 -12.96
N ALA A 193 -14.62 -30.34 -12.04
CA ALA A 193 -15.20 -30.76 -10.78
C ALA A 193 -15.84 -29.54 -10.15
N PRO A 194 -17.09 -29.60 -9.66
CA PRO A 194 -17.69 -28.46 -8.97
C PRO A 194 -16.71 -27.99 -7.90
N ILE A 195 -16.25 -26.75 -8.00
CA ILE A 195 -15.43 -26.16 -6.94
C ILE A 195 -16.36 -26.14 -5.72
N ALA A 196 -16.23 -27.15 -4.90
CA ALA A 196 -16.79 -27.12 -3.57
C ALA A 196 -16.16 -25.90 -2.91
N VAL A 197 -16.97 -24.86 -2.71
CA VAL A 197 -16.67 -23.73 -1.86
C VAL A 197 -16.71 -24.28 -0.42
N GLY A 198 -15.72 -25.04 -0.10
CA GLY A 198 -15.64 -25.74 1.17
C GLY A 198 -14.24 -26.26 1.38
N SER A 199 -13.59 -25.68 2.35
CA SER A 199 -12.53 -26.30 3.14
C SER A 199 -11.39 -26.95 2.36
N THR A 200 -10.30 -26.26 2.17
CA THR A 200 -8.99 -26.89 2.06
C THR A 200 -8.53 -27.32 3.47
N PRO A 201 -8.55 -28.64 3.78
CA PRO A 201 -7.85 -29.14 4.95
C PRO A 201 -6.42 -29.41 4.48
N GLY A 202 -5.59 -28.39 4.53
CA GLY A 202 -4.20 -28.52 4.16
C GLY A 202 -3.34 -27.72 5.10
N ALA A 203 -2.64 -28.43 5.98
CA ALA A 203 -1.66 -27.96 6.95
C ALA A 203 -2.24 -27.06 8.05
N ALA A 204 -2.94 -27.68 8.97
CA ALA A 204 -2.93 -27.25 10.36
C ALA A 204 -1.49 -27.45 10.90
N ALA A 205 -0.58 -26.53 10.54
CA ALA A 205 0.55 -26.29 11.39
C ALA A 205 -0.05 -25.83 12.71
N ASP A 206 0.30 -26.49 13.80
CA ASP A 206 -0.08 -26.17 15.17
C ASP A 206 0.12 -24.67 15.42
N VAL A 207 -0.95 -23.91 15.17
CA VAL A 207 -1.02 -22.53 15.64
C VAL A 207 -1.43 -22.66 17.12
N PRO A 208 -0.53 -22.32 18.07
CA PRO A 208 -0.83 -22.41 19.48
C PRO A 208 -2.15 -21.70 19.75
N ALA A 209 -3.00 -22.33 20.58
CA ALA A 209 -4.32 -21.84 20.95
C ALA A 209 -4.26 -20.34 21.26
N VAL A 210 -4.86 -19.53 20.38
CA VAL A 210 -4.86 -18.09 20.48
C VAL A 210 -5.71 -17.69 21.67
N ALA A 211 -5.15 -16.86 22.54
CA ALA A 211 -5.74 -16.22 23.70
C ALA A 211 -7.18 -15.69 23.47
N PRO A 212 -7.94 -15.42 24.57
CA PRO A 212 -9.36 -15.08 24.57
C PRO A 212 -9.73 -13.96 23.58
N PRO A 213 -10.99 -13.89 23.16
CA PRO A 213 -11.44 -13.11 22.01
C PRO A 213 -11.04 -11.65 22.12
N SER A 214 -10.10 -11.25 21.28
CA SER A 214 -9.83 -9.84 21.06
C SER A 214 -11.04 -9.23 20.35
N ASP A 215 -11.36 -7.99 20.68
CA ASP A 215 -12.40 -7.28 19.95
C ASP A 215 -11.90 -6.98 18.52
N MET A 216 -12.36 -7.77 17.54
CA MET A 216 -12.02 -7.62 16.12
C MET A 216 -12.24 -6.18 15.66
N THR A 217 -13.29 -5.52 16.15
CA THR A 217 -13.59 -4.13 15.81
C THR A 217 -12.51 -3.18 16.31
N ALA A 218 -12.01 -3.39 17.55
CA ALA A 218 -10.91 -2.59 18.08
C ALA A 218 -9.62 -2.75 17.25
N MET A 219 -9.29 -3.98 16.81
CA MET A 219 -8.15 -4.22 15.94
C MET A 219 -8.29 -3.53 14.57
N LEU A 220 -9.50 -3.56 14.00
CA LEU A 220 -9.78 -2.89 12.72
C LEU A 220 -9.74 -1.37 12.83
N LEU A 221 -10.27 -0.80 13.92
CA LEU A 221 -10.16 0.64 14.21
C LEU A 221 -8.71 1.07 14.42
N MET A 222 -7.95 0.27 15.16
CA MET A 222 -6.51 0.52 15.33
C MET A 222 -5.76 0.45 14.00
N ASN A 223 -6.14 -0.49 13.11
CA ASN A 223 -5.61 -0.56 11.77
C ASN A 223 -5.90 0.72 10.97
N ALA A 224 -7.14 1.21 11.02
CA ALA A 224 -7.50 2.47 10.38
C ALA A 224 -6.70 3.66 10.92
N ALA A 225 -6.57 3.76 12.26
CA ALA A 225 -5.79 4.81 12.90
C ALA A 225 -4.29 4.74 12.56
N PHE A 226 -3.71 3.54 12.51
CA PHE A 226 -2.32 3.34 12.09
C PHE A 226 -2.10 3.79 10.64
N TRP A 227 -2.98 3.41 9.71
CA TRP A 227 -2.85 3.78 8.30
C TRP A 227 -3.21 5.26 8.04
N PHE A 228 -4.09 5.84 8.86
CA PHE A 228 -4.32 7.29 8.91
C PHE A 228 -3.02 8.04 9.21
N LEU A 229 -2.22 7.56 10.16
CA LEU A 229 -0.93 8.14 10.49
C LEU A 229 0.15 7.80 9.44
N THR A 230 0.18 6.56 8.95
CA THR A 230 1.20 6.09 8.00
C THR A 230 1.17 6.82 6.66
N ILE A 231 -0.01 7.28 6.20
CA ILE A 231 -0.12 8.01 4.93
C ILE A 231 0.37 9.46 5.05
N GLN A 232 0.37 10.05 6.26
CA GLN A 232 0.71 11.45 6.44
C GLN A 232 2.12 11.81 5.98
N PRO A 233 3.19 11.03 6.26
CA PRO A 233 4.52 11.30 5.71
C PRO A 233 4.54 11.34 4.19
N THR A 234 3.70 10.56 3.50
CA THR A 234 3.62 10.59 2.04
C THR A 234 3.22 11.98 1.53
N VAL A 235 2.28 12.64 2.15
CA VAL A 235 1.89 14.01 1.81
C VAL A 235 2.92 15.01 2.36
N THR A 236 3.16 14.96 3.67
CA THR A 236 3.92 16.00 4.36
C THR A 236 5.39 16.03 3.94
N MET A 237 6.07 14.88 3.69
CA MET A 237 7.45 14.86 3.17
C MET A 237 7.52 15.42 1.75
N SER A 238 6.51 15.13 0.89
CA SER A 238 6.46 15.67 -0.47
C SER A 238 6.33 17.20 -0.49
N LEU A 239 5.76 17.80 0.54
CA LEU A 239 5.58 19.24 0.70
C LEU A 239 6.71 19.91 1.46
N TYR A 240 7.23 19.24 2.51
CA TYR A 240 8.23 19.75 3.43
C TYR A 240 9.63 19.74 2.82
N VAL A 241 10.05 18.60 2.26
CA VAL A 241 11.43 18.42 1.78
C VAL A 241 11.81 19.45 0.71
N PRO A 242 11.01 19.73 -0.34
CA PRO A 242 11.38 20.72 -1.35
C PRO A 242 11.49 22.15 -0.80
N ARG A 243 10.77 22.47 0.29
CA ARG A 243 10.73 23.81 0.88
C ARG A 243 11.82 24.06 1.90
N TYR A 244 12.14 23.05 2.72
CA TYR A 244 12.95 23.23 3.92
C TYR A 244 14.27 22.48 3.90
N VAL A 245 14.44 21.49 3.01
CA VAL A 245 15.64 20.64 2.96
C VAL A 245 16.26 20.70 1.57
N PRO A 246 16.90 21.83 1.20
CA PRO A 246 17.48 21.99 -0.13
C PRO A 246 18.56 20.92 -0.38
N GLY A 247 18.61 20.41 -1.61
CA GLY A 247 19.56 19.38 -2.03
C GLY A 247 19.13 17.94 -1.75
N LEU A 248 18.00 17.71 -1.06
CA LEU A 248 17.42 16.38 -0.89
C LEU A 248 16.25 16.19 -1.87
N ALA A 249 16.36 15.22 -2.78
CA ALA A 249 15.24 14.82 -3.62
C ALA A 249 14.17 14.11 -2.76
N VAL A 250 12.90 14.49 -2.90
CA VAL A 250 11.78 13.89 -2.16
C VAL A 250 11.75 12.38 -2.32
N SER A 251 11.96 11.89 -3.55
CA SER A 251 11.97 10.45 -3.86
C SER A 251 13.02 9.67 -3.06
N THR A 252 14.11 10.32 -2.62
CA THR A 252 15.14 9.68 -1.80
C THR A 252 14.57 9.19 -0.45
N THR A 253 13.68 9.95 0.18
CA THR A 253 13.07 9.56 1.45
C THR A 253 12.21 8.32 1.29
N TYR A 254 11.45 8.22 0.20
CA TYR A 254 10.64 7.05 -0.12
C TYR A 254 11.49 5.85 -0.50
N TRP A 255 12.59 6.10 -1.23
CA TRP A 255 13.55 5.05 -1.58
C TRP A 255 14.17 4.43 -0.33
N VAL A 256 14.67 5.25 0.60
CA VAL A 256 15.24 4.80 1.88
C VAL A 256 14.21 3.99 2.66
N THR A 257 12.98 4.47 2.79
CA THR A 257 11.89 3.75 3.46
C THR A 257 11.65 2.39 2.80
N THR A 258 11.51 2.34 1.48
CA THR A 258 11.17 1.12 0.75
C THR A 258 12.30 0.10 0.81
N VAL A 259 13.54 0.52 0.64
CA VAL A 259 14.72 -0.37 0.74
C VAL A 259 14.88 -0.92 2.16
N THR A 260 14.70 -0.08 3.18
CA THR A 260 14.74 -0.52 4.57
C THR A 260 13.68 -1.59 4.85
N VAL A 261 12.44 -1.38 4.37
CA VAL A 261 11.40 -2.41 4.49
C VAL A 261 11.79 -3.68 3.77
N LEU A 262 12.30 -3.59 2.53
CA LEU A 262 12.69 -4.75 1.73
C LEU A 262 13.77 -5.59 2.42
N LEU A 263 14.79 -4.95 3.00
CA LEU A 263 15.90 -5.61 3.68
C LEU A 263 15.49 -6.26 5.02
N LEU A 264 14.59 -5.62 5.76
CA LEU A 264 14.26 -6.04 7.13
C LEU A 264 13.02 -6.90 7.22
N GLN A 265 12.05 -6.75 6.33
CA GLN A 265 10.77 -7.46 6.41
C GLN A 265 10.95 -8.99 6.46
N MET A 266 11.81 -9.54 5.59
CA MET A 266 12.05 -11.00 5.56
C MET A 266 12.74 -11.51 6.82
N ARG A 267 13.62 -10.71 7.43
CA ARG A 267 14.29 -11.08 8.69
C ARG A 267 13.32 -11.02 9.86
N VAL A 268 12.55 -9.95 9.92
CA VAL A 268 11.57 -9.71 10.98
C VAL A 268 10.44 -10.74 10.95
N THR A 269 9.94 -11.15 9.79
CA THR A 269 8.88 -12.17 9.67
C THR A 269 9.35 -13.58 10.05
N ARG A 270 10.65 -13.88 9.99
CA ARG A 270 11.21 -15.19 10.39
C ARG A 270 11.40 -15.36 11.90
N LEU A 271 11.29 -14.30 12.68
CA LEU A 271 11.44 -14.40 14.13
C LEU A 271 10.26 -15.18 14.72
N PRO A 272 10.46 -16.31 15.43
CA PRO A 272 9.38 -17.08 16.03
C PRO A 272 8.68 -16.28 17.13
N ARG A 273 7.32 -16.27 17.13
CA ARG A 273 6.52 -15.49 18.07
C ARG A 273 5.20 -16.14 18.36
N GLY A 274 4.83 -16.14 19.65
CA GLY A 274 3.44 -16.32 20.05
C GLY A 274 2.63 -15.02 19.91
N ALA A 275 1.34 -15.07 20.20
CA ALA A 275 0.44 -13.91 20.14
C ALA A 275 0.95 -12.70 20.96
N ALA A 276 1.60 -12.94 22.11
CA ALA A 276 2.22 -11.87 22.92
C ALA A 276 3.34 -11.13 22.16
N GLY A 277 4.16 -11.86 21.41
CA GLY A 277 5.22 -11.26 20.59
C GLY A 277 4.68 -10.38 19.46
N HIS A 278 3.59 -10.80 18.79
CA HIS A 278 2.94 -9.98 17.77
C HIS A 278 2.33 -8.70 18.36
N ARG A 279 1.75 -8.77 19.57
CA ARG A 279 1.24 -7.58 20.29
C ARG A 279 2.37 -6.61 20.65
N LEU A 280 3.51 -7.11 21.11
CA LEU A 280 4.70 -6.28 21.35
C LEU A 280 5.19 -5.60 20.08
N PHE A 281 5.17 -6.31 18.95
CA PHE A 281 5.60 -5.75 17.68
C PHE A 281 4.65 -4.68 17.13
N LEU A 282 3.34 -4.80 17.38
CA LEU A 282 2.42 -3.70 17.10
C LEU A 282 2.81 -2.44 17.89
N ALA A 283 3.10 -2.59 19.20
CA ALA A 283 3.54 -1.47 20.04
C ALA A 283 4.86 -0.87 19.54
N ILE A 284 5.87 -1.70 19.23
CA ILE A 284 7.15 -1.24 18.67
C ILE A 284 6.92 -0.47 17.35
N GLY A 285 6.03 -0.98 16.48
CA GLY A 285 5.67 -0.29 15.24
C GLY A 285 5.09 1.10 15.48
N ILE A 286 4.18 1.26 16.45
CA ILE A 286 3.61 2.57 16.80
C ILE A 286 4.67 3.49 17.43
N VAL A 287 5.56 2.97 18.28
CA VAL A 287 6.67 3.74 18.87
C VAL A 287 7.63 4.24 17.77
N CYS A 288 8.00 3.37 16.83
CA CYS A 288 8.85 3.78 15.70
C CYS A 288 8.18 4.88 14.85
N MET A 289 6.87 4.81 14.66
CA MET A 289 6.10 5.83 13.95
C MET A 289 6.11 7.16 14.71
N ALA A 290 5.84 7.15 16.01
CA ALA A 290 5.90 8.33 16.86
C ALA A 290 7.31 8.96 16.85
N ALA A 291 8.36 8.13 16.95
CA ALA A 291 9.74 8.56 16.89
C ALA A 291 10.08 9.17 15.51
N SER A 292 9.56 8.60 14.40
CA SER A 292 9.72 9.16 13.06
C SER A 292 9.15 10.57 12.98
N PHE A 293 7.92 10.78 13.44
CA PHE A 293 7.30 12.11 13.45
C PHE A 293 8.03 13.09 14.37
N ALA A 294 8.45 12.66 15.58
CA ALA A 294 9.21 13.49 16.50
C ALA A 294 10.57 13.92 15.89
N THR A 295 11.26 13.00 15.22
CA THR A 295 12.52 13.29 14.52
C THR A 295 12.30 14.34 13.42
N MET A 296 11.20 14.24 12.66
CA MET A 296 10.84 15.22 11.64
C MET A 296 10.48 16.58 12.24
N ALA A 297 9.80 16.62 13.39
CA ALA A 297 9.48 17.88 14.07
C ALA A 297 10.75 18.67 14.48
N LEU A 298 11.85 17.96 14.70
CA LEU A 298 13.14 18.51 15.09
C LEU A 298 14.12 18.67 13.90
N ALA A 299 13.77 18.18 12.71
CA ALA A 299 14.71 18.09 11.57
C ALA A 299 15.18 19.45 11.05
N GLY A 300 14.33 20.48 11.07
CA GLY A 300 14.64 21.78 10.45
C GLY A 300 15.05 21.59 8.98
N SER A 301 16.20 22.15 8.59
CA SER A 301 16.75 22.03 7.24
C SER A 301 17.78 20.90 7.05
N HIS A 302 17.96 20.04 8.06
CA HIS A 302 19.00 19.02 8.04
C HIS A 302 18.55 17.72 7.36
N VAL A 303 19.38 17.19 6.46
CA VAL A 303 19.12 15.96 5.70
C VAL A 303 19.13 14.71 6.61
N ALA A 304 20.07 14.63 7.54
CA ALA A 304 20.28 13.43 8.36
C ALA A 304 19.02 13.03 9.18
N PRO A 305 18.35 13.95 9.93
CA PRO A 305 17.12 13.62 10.65
C PRO A 305 16.00 13.17 9.72
N VAL A 306 15.88 13.74 8.51
CA VAL A 306 14.87 13.31 7.52
C VAL A 306 15.09 11.85 7.11
N LEU A 307 16.33 11.46 6.86
CA LEU A 307 16.66 10.07 6.50
C LEU A 307 16.47 9.13 7.69
N VAL A 308 16.82 9.54 8.91
CA VAL A 308 16.52 8.77 10.14
C VAL A 308 15.02 8.56 10.31
N ALA A 309 14.23 9.61 10.11
CA ALA A 309 12.77 9.51 10.17
C ALA A 309 12.21 8.55 9.12
N ALA A 310 12.76 8.55 7.89
CA ALA A 310 12.40 7.60 6.84
C ALA A 310 12.69 6.14 7.24
N VAL A 311 13.83 5.87 7.88
CA VAL A 311 14.16 4.54 8.43
C VAL A 311 13.20 4.14 9.55
N LEU A 312 12.91 5.06 10.49
CA LEU A 312 11.96 4.78 11.59
C LEU A 312 10.54 4.50 11.07
N LEU A 313 10.10 5.22 10.03
CA LEU A 313 8.83 4.95 9.36
C LEU A 313 8.81 3.56 8.70
N ALA A 314 9.92 3.16 8.10
CA ALA A 314 10.07 1.81 7.53
C ALA A 314 9.98 0.74 8.62
N LEU A 315 10.69 0.91 9.74
CA LEU A 315 10.62 0.02 10.90
C LEU A 315 9.19 -0.09 11.44
N SER A 316 8.48 1.02 11.53
CA SER A 316 7.07 1.04 11.92
C SER A 316 6.25 0.06 11.08
N GLN A 317 6.36 0.11 9.75
CA GLN A 317 5.62 -0.76 8.84
C GLN A 317 6.05 -2.23 8.94
N VAL A 318 7.37 -2.48 9.07
CA VAL A 318 7.94 -3.84 9.17
C VAL A 318 7.44 -4.57 10.42
N PHE A 319 7.32 -3.87 11.54
CA PHE A 319 6.84 -4.48 12.79
C PHE A 319 5.32 -4.56 12.85
N TYR A 320 4.60 -3.53 12.39
CA TYR A 320 3.15 -3.43 12.56
C TYR A 320 2.38 -4.35 11.61
N SER A 321 2.57 -4.19 10.29
CA SER A 321 1.68 -4.82 9.31
C SER A 321 1.64 -6.34 9.38
N PRO A 322 2.78 -7.08 9.37
CA PRO A 322 2.72 -8.54 9.45
C PRO A 322 2.16 -9.04 10.77
N SER A 323 2.40 -8.30 11.87
CA SER A 323 1.93 -8.69 13.19
C SER A 323 0.41 -8.53 13.31
N LEU A 324 -0.16 -7.47 12.73
CA LEU A 324 -1.61 -7.29 12.68
C LEU A 324 -2.27 -8.38 11.84
N ASP A 325 -1.72 -8.70 10.66
CA ASP A 325 -2.26 -9.72 9.77
C ASP A 325 -2.35 -11.08 10.48
N VAL A 326 -1.31 -11.46 11.24
CA VAL A 326 -1.31 -12.70 12.03
C VAL A 326 -2.37 -12.67 13.12
N LEU A 327 -2.51 -11.57 13.86
CA LEU A 327 -3.50 -11.46 14.92
C LEU A 327 -4.94 -11.48 14.37
N VAL A 328 -5.22 -10.76 13.31
CA VAL A 328 -6.55 -10.70 12.67
C VAL A 328 -6.93 -12.07 12.08
N THR A 329 -6.00 -12.73 11.38
CA THR A 329 -6.26 -14.06 10.80
C THR A 329 -6.38 -15.13 11.87
N GLY A 330 -5.61 -15.05 12.96
CA GLY A 330 -5.71 -15.93 14.11
C GLY A 330 -7.06 -15.81 14.81
N ASP A 331 -7.53 -14.59 15.09
CA ASP A 331 -8.84 -14.33 15.69
C ASP A 331 -9.99 -14.78 14.78
N ALA A 332 -9.88 -14.53 13.48
CA ALA A 332 -10.88 -14.98 12.50
C ALA A 332 -11.01 -16.51 12.48
N ARG A 333 -9.89 -17.24 12.49
CA ARG A 333 -9.89 -18.72 12.56
C ARG A 333 -10.47 -19.24 13.86
N ALA A 334 -10.09 -18.63 15.00
CA ALA A 334 -10.62 -19.04 16.32
C ALA A 334 -12.14 -18.88 16.40
N ARG A 335 -12.72 -17.92 15.68
CA ARG A 335 -14.18 -17.67 15.64
C ARG A 335 -14.88 -18.36 14.47
N GLY A 336 -14.20 -19.12 13.64
CA GLY A 336 -14.79 -19.74 12.45
C GLY A 336 -15.27 -18.74 11.40
N LEU A 337 -14.69 -17.52 11.36
CA LEU A 337 -15.05 -16.49 10.39
C LEU A 337 -14.39 -16.75 9.02
N ASP A 338 -15.06 -16.33 7.95
CA ASP A 338 -14.51 -16.35 6.61
C ASP A 338 -13.28 -15.42 6.53
N LEU A 339 -12.12 -16.02 6.24
CA LEU A 339 -10.85 -15.30 6.12
C LEU A 339 -10.89 -14.26 4.99
N GLY A 340 -11.50 -14.59 3.84
CA GLY A 340 -11.60 -13.69 2.70
C GLY A 340 -12.39 -12.43 3.05
N LYS A 341 -13.54 -12.59 3.71
CA LYS A 341 -14.35 -11.46 4.20
C LYS A 341 -13.64 -10.66 5.27
N THR A 342 -12.92 -11.32 6.17
CA THR A 342 -12.16 -10.65 7.23
C THR A 342 -11.02 -9.80 6.65
N MET A 343 -10.26 -10.34 5.70
CA MET A 343 -9.20 -9.61 5.02
C MET A 343 -9.75 -8.45 4.17
N ALA A 344 -10.88 -8.64 3.49
CA ALA A 344 -11.54 -7.56 2.76
C ALA A 344 -11.97 -6.42 3.71
N ARG A 345 -12.53 -6.77 4.88
CA ARG A 345 -12.89 -5.80 5.92
C ARG A 345 -11.68 -5.07 6.49
N GLN A 346 -10.56 -5.77 6.69
CA GLN A 346 -9.30 -5.16 7.12
C GLN A 346 -8.79 -4.15 6.09
N LEU A 347 -8.79 -4.50 4.80
CA LEU A 347 -8.41 -3.59 3.70
C LEU A 347 -9.34 -2.38 3.59
N PHE A 348 -10.63 -2.56 3.82
CA PHE A 348 -11.59 -1.44 3.85
C PHE A 348 -11.19 -0.42 4.92
N TRP A 349 -10.96 -0.85 6.17
CA TRP A 349 -10.56 0.03 7.26
C TRP A 349 -9.18 0.67 7.03
N GLN A 350 -8.25 -0.06 6.43
CA GLN A 350 -6.96 0.47 6.00
C GLN A 350 -7.12 1.61 5.00
N ASN A 351 -7.89 1.39 3.91
CA ASN A 351 -8.11 2.39 2.88
C ASN A 351 -8.87 3.62 3.41
N LEU A 352 -9.83 3.41 4.32
CA LEU A 352 -10.53 4.50 5.00
C LEU A 352 -9.57 5.36 5.82
N GLY A 353 -8.66 4.72 6.57
CA GLY A 353 -7.60 5.42 7.29
C GLY A 353 -6.69 6.21 6.37
N MET A 354 -6.19 5.60 5.30
CA MET A 354 -5.32 6.28 4.33
C MET A 354 -6.03 7.46 3.64
N MET A 355 -7.30 7.28 3.26
CA MET A 355 -8.10 8.31 2.62
C MET A 355 -8.29 9.54 3.52
N SER A 356 -8.75 9.33 4.75
CA SER A 356 -8.95 10.41 5.73
C SER A 356 -7.63 11.04 6.19
N GLY A 357 -6.59 10.22 6.37
CA GLY A 357 -5.25 10.67 6.77
C GLY A 357 -4.59 11.54 5.72
N SER A 358 -4.77 11.26 4.42
CA SER A 358 -4.20 12.09 3.35
C SER A 358 -4.79 13.50 3.35
N LEU A 359 -6.11 13.66 3.47
CA LEU A 359 -6.74 14.99 3.56
C LEU A 359 -6.29 15.76 4.80
N PHE A 360 -6.26 15.06 5.94
CA PHE A 360 -5.81 15.67 7.19
C PHE A 360 -4.37 16.17 7.08
N ALA A 361 -3.45 15.41 6.48
CA ALA A 361 -2.06 15.79 6.30
C ALA A 361 -1.90 17.06 5.48
N GLY A 362 -2.65 17.19 4.36
CA GLY A 362 -2.60 18.38 3.52
C GLY A 362 -3.14 19.63 4.23
N ALA A 363 -4.31 19.48 4.89
CA ALA A 363 -4.92 20.58 5.65
C ALA A 363 -4.03 21.02 6.83
N LEU A 364 -3.44 20.06 7.56
CA LEU A 364 -2.53 20.34 8.66
C LEU A 364 -1.27 21.03 8.18
N PHE A 365 -0.71 20.63 7.04
CA PHE A 365 0.46 21.27 6.47
C PHE A 365 0.18 22.71 6.03
N ASP A 366 -0.95 22.96 5.36
CA ASP A 366 -1.36 24.32 4.96
C ASP A 366 -1.59 25.21 6.20
N GLN A 367 -2.18 24.66 7.26
CA GLN A 367 -2.35 25.40 8.53
C GLN A 367 -1.00 25.70 9.20
N ALA A 368 -0.08 24.74 9.21
CA ALA A 368 1.27 24.92 9.75
C ALA A 368 2.05 26.03 9.01
N LEU A 369 1.87 26.11 7.68
CA LEU A 369 2.43 27.20 6.87
C LEU A 369 1.84 28.56 7.23
N ARG A 370 0.51 28.66 7.38
CA ARG A 370 -0.18 29.92 7.75
C ARG A 370 0.26 30.42 9.12
N LEU A 371 0.54 29.51 10.05
CA LEU A 371 1.00 29.84 11.40
C LEU A 371 2.52 30.09 11.47
N GLY A 372 3.28 29.92 10.39
CA GLY A 372 4.73 30.01 10.37
C GLY A 372 5.45 28.93 11.21
N THR A 373 4.76 27.84 11.53
CA THR A 373 5.26 26.76 12.40
C THR A 373 5.24 25.40 11.67
N PRO A 374 6.17 25.15 10.74
CA PRO A 374 6.17 23.93 9.92
C PRO A 374 6.31 22.64 10.74
N SER A 375 6.85 22.72 11.97
CA SER A 375 6.93 21.60 12.91
C SER A 375 5.57 21.06 13.35
N LEU A 376 4.47 21.84 13.29
CA LEU A 376 3.12 21.39 13.61
C LEU A 376 2.68 20.23 12.72
N GLY A 377 3.07 20.23 11.44
CA GLY A 377 2.80 19.15 10.50
C GLY A 377 3.36 17.79 10.95
N TRP A 378 4.29 17.80 11.91
CA TRP A 378 4.94 16.61 12.43
C TRP A 378 4.61 16.34 13.91
N SER A 379 4.54 17.38 14.74
CA SER A 379 4.27 17.24 16.18
C SER A 379 2.85 16.75 16.46
N VAL A 380 1.86 17.18 15.67
CA VAL A 380 0.48 16.68 15.81
C VAL A 380 0.37 15.18 15.52
N PRO A 381 0.88 14.64 14.39
CA PRO A 381 0.93 13.20 14.18
C PRO A 381 1.77 12.44 15.21
N ALA A 382 2.87 13.02 15.73
CA ALA A 382 3.66 12.41 16.79
C ALA A 382 2.81 12.20 18.05
N THR A 383 2.10 13.25 18.48
CA THR A 383 1.20 13.20 19.64
C THR A 383 0.06 12.21 19.42
N ALA A 384 -0.55 12.19 18.24
CA ALA A 384 -1.59 11.24 17.89
C ALA A 384 -1.08 9.79 17.91
N SER A 385 0.16 9.55 17.48
CA SER A 385 0.80 8.22 17.55
C SER A 385 1.00 7.76 18.99
N MET A 386 1.39 8.67 19.90
CA MET A 386 1.51 8.37 21.34
C MET A 386 0.14 8.10 21.97
N ALA A 387 -0.90 8.85 21.59
CA ALA A 387 -2.26 8.60 22.04
C ALA A 387 -2.77 7.22 21.58
N LEU A 388 -2.47 6.83 20.33
CA LEU A 388 -2.77 5.50 19.82
C LEU A 388 -2.07 4.39 20.62
N LEU A 389 -0.79 4.60 20.97
CA LEU A 389 -0.04 3.68 21.82
C LEU A 389 -0.65 3.55 23.23
N ALA A 390 -1.04 4.67 23.83
CA ALA A 390 -1.69 4.69 25.15
C ALA A 390 -3.04 3.96 25.11
N ALA A 391 -3.86 4.22 24.10
CA ALA A 391 -5.14 3.53 23.91
C ALA A 391 -4.95 2.01 23.74
N TRP A 392 -3.93 1.60 22.96
CA TRP A 392 -3.55 0.20 22.83
C TRP A 392 -3.15 -0.43 24.16
N ALA A 393 -2.30 0.24 24.96
CA ALA A 393 -1.83 -0.25 26.25
C ALA A 393 -2.97 -0.39 27.28
N LEU A 394 -3.91 0.57 27.30
CA LEU A 394 -5.09 0.53 28.17
C LEU A 394 -6.05 -0.61 27.78
N GLY A 395 -6.31 -0.78 26.49
CA GLY A 395 -7.14 -1.88 25.99
C GLY A 395 -6.56 -3.27 26.29
N MET A 396 -5.23 -3.37 26.42
CA MET A 396 -4.56 -4.60 26.83
C MET A 396 -4.67 -4.89 28.34
N ARG A 397 -4.71 -3.85 29.19
CA ARG A 397 -4.85 -4.01 30.66
C ARG A 397 -6.24 -4.46 31.07
N GLY A 398 -7.29 -3.91 30.46
CA GLY A 398 -8.68 -4.28 30.74
C GLY A 398 -9.06 -5.73 30.44
N LYS A 399 -8.17 -6.49 29.79
CA LYS A 399 -8.39 -7.92 29.47
C LYS A 399 -7.58 -8.87 30.36
N ARG A 400 -6.78 -8.35 31.31
CA ARG A 400 -6.04 -9.16 32.29
C ARG A 400 -6.76 -9.31 33.62
N ASN A 401 -7.79 -8.50 33.81
CA ASN A 401 -8.73 -8.58 34.94
C ASN A 401 -10.06 -9.25 34.50
#